data_1cbaa4c7960def7657655cf04f922f33
#
_entry.id   1cbaa4c7960def7657655cf04f922f33
#
_cell.length_a   1.000
_cell.length_b   1.000
_cell.length_c   1.000
_cell.angle_alpha   90.00
_cell.angle_beta   90.00
_cell.angle_gamma   90.00
#
_symmetry.space_group_name_H-M   'P 1'
#
loop_
_entity.id
_entity.type
_entity.pdbx_description
1 polymer ?
#
loop_
_entity_poly.entity_id
_entity_poly.type
_entity_poly.pdbx_seq_one_letter_code
_entity_poly.pdbx_strand_id
1 'polypeptide(L)'
;NEYKSFDFSLGFVFTPAEEYLDLEFRKKMKENNRITYLGGKPEAIKLGIFNEFDFAIAIHSMGGEPTRRSIELNCNLAGFLYKYYTFLGKPAHAGFAPQAGINAYSISTLFNTALGLFRQQIDEKYMVRINPVILDAPMGTNVIPDKIKIGTDIRAHSVEYMLELSERLDTIAQCSAKALGGDVKIETEMGYLPFLQSHYLSNFVRETFKNFPEIEYCKENSPVSAAGDIG
;
A
#
# COMPACT_ATOMS: atom_id res chain seq x y z
N ASN A 1 3.28 38.25 28.19
CA ASN A 1 3.01 37.37 27.03
C ASN A 1 2.46 38.24 25.90
N GLU A 2 3.35 38.73 25.05
CA GLU A 2 2.94 39.38 23.81
C GLU A 2 2.52 38.28 22.84
N TYR A 3 1.22 38.13 22.66
CA TYR A 3 0.69 37.35 21.53
C TYR A 3 0.97 38.18 20.27
N LYS A 4 1.98 37.79 19.50
CA LYS A 4 2.15 38.31 18.14
C LYS A 4 0.93 37.87 17.34
N SER A 5 0.18 38.80 16.77
CA SER A 5 -0.83 38.49 15.78
C SER A 5 -0.11 38.00 14.52
N PHE A 6 -0.46 36.85 14.03
CA PHE A 6 0.03 36.35 12.74
C PHE A 6 -0.94 36.75 11.63
N ASP A 7 -0.43 37.15 10.49
CA ASP A 7 -1.24 37.45 9.30
C ASP A 7 -1.67 36.16 8.54
N PHE A 8 -1.85 35.07 9.28
CA PHE A 8 -2.32 33.81 8.72
C PHE A 8 -3.22 33.06 9.71
N SER A 9 -4.05 32.18 9.16
CA SER A 9 -4.85 31.25 9.95
C SER A 9 -4.19 29.89 10.00
N LEU A 10 -4.23 29.23 11.17
CA LEU A 10 -3.71 27.88 11.35
C LEU A 10 -4.89 26.94 11.62
N GLY A 11 -5.01 25.90 10.78
CA GLY A 11 -5.97 24.82 10.94
C GLY A 11 -5.31 23.52 11.34
N PHE A 12 -5.94 22.78 12.23
CA PHE A 12 -5.52 21.42 12.60
C PHE A 12 -6.56 20.42 12.09
N VAL A 13 -6.12 19.50 11.21
CA VAL A 13 -7.00 18.49 10.63
C VAL A 13 -6.66 17.13 11.22
N PHE A 14 -7.63 16.54 11.94
CA PHE A 14 -7.52 15.20 12.52
C PHE A 14 -8.33 14.23 11.66
N THR A 15 -7.66 13.27 11.03
CA THR A 15 -8.31 12.30 10.14
C THR A 15 -8.44 10.93 10.79
N PRO A 16 -9.63 10.29 10.72
CA PRO A 16 -9.82 8.94 11.24
C PRO A 16 -9.19 7.90 10.30
N ALA A 17 -9.00 6.67 10.81
CA ALA A 17 -8.59 5.49 10.05
C ALA A 17 -7.31 5.72 9.23
N GLU A 18 -6.32 6.29 9.85
CA GLU A 18 -5.02 6.55 9.25
C GLU A 18 -4.29 5.23 8.95
N GLU A 19 -4.27 4.28 9.89
CA GLU A 19 -3.51 3.03 9.85
C GLU A 19 -4.20 1.89 9.06
N TYR A 20 -5.31 2.15 8.37
CA TYR A 20 -6.07 1.12 7.65
C TYR A 20 -6.49 -0.08 8.52
N LEU A 21 -6.63 0.12 9.83
CA LEU A 21 -7.16 -0.89 10.73
C LEU A 21 -8.65 -1.12 10.47
N ASP A 22 -9.14 -2.31 10.80
CA ASP A 22 -10.55 -2.70 10.63
C ASP A 22 -11.08 -2.53 9.19
N LEU A 23 -10.34 -3.07 8.24
CA LEU A 23 -10.66 -3.00 6.81
C LEU A 23 -12.06 -3.56 6.50
N GLU A 24 -12.52 -4.59 7.21
CA GLU A 24 -13.84 -5.20 6.97
C GLU A 24 -14.98 -4.22 7.28
N PHE A 25 -14.86 -3.47 8.38
CA PHE A 25 -15.84 -2.43 8.72
C PHE A 25 -15.84 -1.32 7.67
N ARG A 26 -14.67 -0.86 7.26
CA ARG A 26 -14.55 0.21 6.27
C ARG A 26 -15.02 -0.20 4.87
N LYS A 27 -14.77 -1.45 4.45
CA LYS A 27 -15.33 -2.00 3.22
C LYS A 27 -16.85 -1.98 3.23
N LYS A 28 -17.48 -2.39 4.35
CA LYS A 28 -18.95 -2.30 4.52
C LYS A 28 -19.46 -0.86 4.45
N MET A 29 -18.72 0.12 4.99
CA MET A 29 -19.09 1.53 4.84
C MET A 29 -19.03 1.98 3.38
N LYS A 30 -18.01 1.53 2.63
CA LYS A 30 -17.84 1.81 1.20
C LYS A 30 -18.97 1.16 0.37
N GLU A 31 -19.29 -0.10 0.62
CA GLU A 31 -20.41 -0.82 0.00
C GLU A 31 -21.76 -0.14 0.24
N ASN A 32 -21.93 0.47 1.41
CA ASN A 32 -23.12 1.23 1.78
C ASN A 32 -23.05 2.71 1.33
N ASN A 33 -22.10 3.08 0.48
CA ASN A 33 -21.87 4.45 -0.03
C ASN A 33 -21.72 5.51 1.07
N ARG A 34 -21.22 5.14 2.26
CA ARG A 34 -20.95 6.08 3.34
C ARG A 34 -19.58 6.72 3.26
N ILE A 35 -18.63 6.04 2.62
CA ILE A 35 -17.30 6.53 2.31
C ILE A 35 -16.94 6.11 0.88
N THR A 36 -15.98 6.80 0.28
CA THR A 36 -15.43 6.44 -1.04
C THR A 36 -14.08 5.77 -0.88
N TYR A 37 -13.26 6.30 0.00
CA TYR A 37 -11.91 5.81 0.24
C TYR A 37 -11.79 5.14 1.61
N LEU A 38 -10.96 4.11 1.70
CA LEU A 38 -10.74 3.40 2.96
C LEU A 38 -9.91 4.21 3.95
N GLY A 39 -9.00 5.08 3.48
CA GLY A 39 -8.21 5.98 4.31
C GLY A 39 -8.94 7.28 4.64
N GLY A 40 -8.72 7.82 5.84
CA GLY A 40 -9.36 9.07 6.28
C GLY A 40 -8.87 10.30 5.53
N LYS A 41 -7.58 10.37 5.19
CA LYS A 41 -7.00 11.52 4.47
C LYS A 41 -7.53 11.64 3.04
N PRO A 42 -7.55 10.58 2.19
CA PRO A 42 -8.20 10.63 0.89
C PRO A 42 -9.69 10.99 0.96
N GLU A 43 -10.41 10.52 1.97
CA GLU A 43 -11.81 10.89 2.17
C GLU A 43 -11.96 12.37 2.55
N ALA A 44 -11.08 12.91 3.40
CA ALA A 44 -11.05 14.32 3.76
C ALA A 44 -10.75 15.23 2.54
N ILE A 45 -9.84 14.81 1.66
CA ILE A 45 -9.55 15.50 0.39
C ILE A 45 -10.80 15.53 -0.48
N LYS A 46 -11.46 14.39 -0.65
CA LYS A 46 -12.70 14.31 -1.42
C LYS A 46 -13.81 15.19 -0.88
N LEU A 47 -13.92 15.30 0.44
CA LEU A 47 -14.89 16.16 1.10
C LEU A 47 -14.54 17.65 1.02
N GLY A 48 -13.38 17.99 0.46
CA GLY A 48 -12.94 19.38 0.29
C GLY A 48 -12.45 20.05 1.58
N ILE A 49 -12.13 19.27 2.62
CA ILE A 49 -11.68 19.81 3.92
C ILE A 49 -10.41 20.65 3.77
N PHE A 50 -9.57 20.34 2.79
CA PHE A 50 -8.32 21.06 2.54
C PHE A 50 -8.45 22.24 1.57
N ASN A 51 -9.62 22.49 0.97
CA ASN A 51 -9.79 23.50 -0.06
C ASN A 51 -9.59 24.94 0.42
N GLU A 52 -9.69 25.19 1.71
CA GLU A 52 -9.51 26.52 2.32
C GLU A 52 -8.06 26.79 2.75
N PHE A 53 -7.15 25.83 2.55
CA PHE A 53 -5.75 25.97 2.95
C PHE A 53 -4.85 26.15 1.72
N ASP A 54 -3.90 27.09 1.83
CA ASP A 54 -2.91 27.34 0.78
C ASP A 54 -1.84 26.24 0.73
N PHE A 55 -1.55 25.59 1.87
CA PHE A 55 -0.60 24.48 2.00
C PHE A 55 -0.88 23.65 3.25
N ALA A 56 -0.34 22.44 3.28
CA ALA A 56 -0.40 21.55 4.42
C ALA A 56 1.00 21.03 4.79
N ILE A 57 1.21 20.83 6.10
CA ILE A 57 2.41 20.19 6.64
C ILE A 57 1.96 19.00 7.49
N ALA A 58 2.59 17.84 7.26
CA ALA A 58 2.44 16.69 8.13
C ALA A 58 3.81 16.28 8.69
N ILE A 59 3.79 15.74 9.91
CA ILE A 59 4.97 15.26 10.60
C ILE A 59 4.73 13.79 10.95
N HIS A 60 5.69 12.94 10.59
CA HIS A 60 5.65 11.51 10.92
C HIS A 60 6.93 11.11 11.64
N SER A 61 6.80 10.29 12.69
CA SER A 61 7.98 9.71 13.36
C SER A 61 8.56 8.61 12.48
N MET A 62 9.85 8.65 12.27
CA MET A 62 10.59 7.61 11.56
C MET A 62 11.43 6.80 12.56
N GLY A 63 11.44 5.48 12.42
CA GLY A 63 12.40 4.64 13.11
C GLY A 63 13.81 4.99 12.69
N GLY A 64 14.76 5.04 13.61
CA GLY A 64 16.14 5.40 13.30
C GLY A 64 17.07 5.29 14.49
N GLU A 65 18.27 5.78 14.33
CA GLU A 65 19.31 5.83 15.35
C GLU A 65 18.89 6.80 16.47
N PRO A 66 18.65 6.33 17.69
CA PRO A 66 18.13 7.15 18.78
C PRO A 66 19.15 8.15 19.35
N THR A 67 20.36 8.17 18.83
CA THR A 67 21.48 8.97 19.37
C THR A 67 21.52 10.42 18.90
N ARG A 68 20.74 10.77 17.87
CA ARG A 68 20.69 12.12 17.30
C ARG A 68 19.27 12.59 17.09
N ARG A 69 19.00 13.83 17.47
CA ARG A 69 17.75 14.51 17.11
C ARG A 69 17.86 14.95 15.63
N SER A 70 17.05 14.36 14.78
CA SER A 70 17.11 14.60 13.34
C SER A 70 15.74 14.83 12.75
N ILE A 71 15.72 15.54 11.64
CA ILE A 71 14.57 15.65 10.75
C ILE A 71 14.95 15.10 9.38
N GLU A 72 13.97 14.64 8.64
CA GLU A 72 14.14 14.22 7.27
C GLU A 72 13.16 15.00 6.39
N LEU A 73 13.66 15.62 5.33
CA LEU A 73 12.92 16.44 4.39
C LEU A 73 13.02 15.85 2.97
N ASN A 74 12.04 16.15 2.14
CA ASN A 74 11.98 15.65 0.76
C ASN A 74 12.09 14.12 0.67
N CYS A 75 11.51 13.40 1.62
CA CYS A 75 11.41 11.96 1.53
C CYS A 75 10.54 11.55 0.35
N ASN A 76 11.09 10.76 -0.56
CA ASN A 76 10.29 10.11 -1.58
C ASN A 76 9.57 8.92 -0.97
N LEU A 77 8.27 9.04 -0.75
CA LEU A 77 7.44 7.97 -0.22
C LEU A 77 6.77 7.22 -1.36
N ALA A 78 6.76 5.90 -1.27
CA ALA A 78 6.06 5.06 -2.23
C ALA A 78 4.55 5.19 -2.09
N GLY A 79 3.85 5.09 -3.21
CA GLY A 79 2.44 4.74 -3.20
C GLY A 79 2.24 3.25 -3.03
N PHE A 80 1.01 2.82 -2.77
CA PHE A 80 0.66 1.42 -2.72
C PHE A 80 -0.77 1.14 -3.14
N LEU A 81 -0.99 -0.08 -3.61
CA LEU A 81 -2.30 -0.67 -3.80
C LEU A 81 -2.32 -2.11 -3.27
N TYR A 82 -3.49 -2.53 -2.80
CA TYR A 82 -3.71 -3.91 -2.37
C TYR A 82 -4.25 -4.75 -3.52
N LYS A 83 -3.76 -6.00 -3.60
CA LYS A 83 -4.26 -7.03 -4.52
C LYS A 83 -4.68 -8.25 -3.73
N TYR A 84 -5.83 -8.77 -4.07
CA TYR A 84 -6.33 -10.03 -3.52
C TYR A 84 -6.65 -10.99 -4.66
N TYR A 85 -6.04 -12.17 -4.61
CA TYR A 85 -6.21 -13.23 -5.59
C TYR A 85 -6.88 -14.42 -4.90
N THR A 86 -8.11 -14.72 -5.28
CA THR A 86 -8.82 -15.91 -4.81
C THR A 86 -8.75 -16.95 -5.92
N PHE A 87 -7.80 -17.88 -5.81
CA PHE A 87 -7.65 -18.99 -6.72
C PHE A 87 -8.73 -20.03 -6.43
N LEU A 88 -9.38 -20.49 -7.50
CA LEU A 88 -10.50 -21.41 -7.48
C LEU A 88 -10.14 -22.68 -8.21
N GLY A 89 -10.36 -23.80 -7.56
CA GLY A 89 -10.17 -25.14 -8.09
C GLY A 89 -11.44 -25.98 -7.93
N LYS A 90 -11.25 -27.28 -7.79
CA LYS A 90 -12.31 -28.25 -7.58
C LYS A 90 -11.89 -29.24 -6.49
N PRO A 91 -12.70 -29.47 -5.44
CA PRO A 91 -12.33 -30.38 -4.40
C PRO A 91 -12.42 -31.84 -4.85
N ALA A 92 -11.57 -32.67 -4.31
CA ALA A 92 -11.60 -34.14 -4.48
C ALA A 92 -10.89 -34.81 -3.29
N HIS A 93 -11.15 -36.09 -3.09
CA HIS A 93 -10.44 -36.86 -2.06
C HIS A 93 -9.02 -37.17 -2.52
N ALA A 94 -8.02 -36.65 -1.82
CA ALA A 94 -6.63 -36.68 -2.25
C ALA A 94 -6.05 -38.10 -2.40
N GLY A 95 -6.51 -39.06 -1.60
CA GLY A 95 -6.04 -40.45 -1.64
C GLY A 95 -6.88 -41.37 -2.53
N PHE A 96 -8.10 -40.98 -2.91
CA PHE A 96 -9.02 -41.87 -3.65
C PHE A 96 -9.17 -41.47 -5.13
N ALA A 97 -9.39 -40.19 -5.41
CA ALA A 97 -9.65 -39.72 -6.77
C ALA A 97 -9.00 -38.31 -7.00
N PRO A 98 -7.69 -38.15 -6.82
CA PRO A 98 -7.04 -36.84 -6.97
C PRO A 98 -7.20 -36.26 -8.39
N GLN A 99 -7.29 -37.12 -9.39
CA GLN A 99 -7.48 -36.73 -10.81
C GLN A 99 -8.85 -36.06 -11.09
N ALA A 100 -9.83 -36.18 -10.18
CA ALA A 100 -11.12 -35.52 -10.30
C ALA A 100 -11.12 -34.09 -9.76
N GLY A 101 -10.05 -33.68 -9.07
CA GLY A 101 -9.88 -32.38 -8.48
C GLY A 101 -9.04 -31.41 -9.33
N ILE A 102 -9.15 -30.13 -8.98
CA ILE A 102 -8.27 -29.06 -9.44
C ILE A 102 -7.72 -28.38 -8.20
N ASN A 103 -6.42 -28.46 -8.00
CA ASN A 103 -5.78 -28.03 -6.76
C ASN A 103 -5.49 -26.53 -6.76
N ALA A 104 -6.30 -25.74 -6.03
CA ALA A 104 -6.10 -24.29 -5.91
C ALA A 104 -4.75 -23.92 -5.24
N TYR A 105 -4.22 -24.79 -4.36
CA TYR A 105 -2.89 -24.58 -3.77
C TYR A 105 -1.78 -24.71 -4.83
N SER A 106 -1.88 -25.68 -5.74
CA SER A 106 -0.93 -25.81 -6.86
C SER A 106 -0.98 -24.57 -7.77
N ILE A 107 -2.18 -24.04 -8.04
CA ILE A 107 -2.35 -22.81 -8.81
C ILE A 107 -1.65 -21.64 -8.11
N SER A 108 -1.89 -21.46 -6.82
CA SER A 108 -1.28 -20.39 -6.03
C SER A 108 0.25 -20.52 -5.93
N THR A 109 0.76 -21.76 -5.90
CA THR A 109 2.20 -22.05 -5.92
C THR A 109 2.82 -21.65 -7.27
N LEU A 110 2.15 -21.99 -8.39
CA LEU A 110 2.59 -21.56 -9.72
C LEU A 110 2.61 -20.04 -9.86
N PHE A 111 1.57 -19.36 -9.36
CA PHE A 111 1.52 -17.90 -9.31
C PHE A 111 2.72 -17.33 -8.53
N ASN A 112 2.99 -17.81 -7.32
CA ASN A 112 4.10 -17.32 -6.49
C ASN A 112 5.46 -17.60 -7.15
N THR A 113 5.62 -18.75 -7.81
CA THR A 113 6.83 -19.07 -8.56
C THR A 113 7.02 -18.11 -9.73
N ALA A 114 5.98 -17.90 -10.53
CA ALA A 114 6.01 -17.00 -11.67
C ALA A 114 6.28 -15.54 -11.24
N LEU A 115 5.70 -15.10 -10.14
CA LEU A 115 5.99 -13.80 -9.54
C LEU A 115 7.46 -13.69 -9.11
N GLY A 116 8.01 -14.74 -8.50
CA GLY A 116 9.43 -14.80 -8.13
C GLY A 116 10.37 -14.66 -9.33
N LEU A 117 10.05 -15.31 -10.44
CA LEU A 117 10.78 -15.19 -11.70
C LEU A 117 10.60 -13.82 -12.36
N PHE A 118 9.40 -13.26 -12.28
CA PHE A 118 9.10 -11.93 -12.82
C PHE A 118 9.87 -10.81 -12.12
N ARG A 119 10.27 -10.98 -10.86
CA ARG A 119 11.02 -9.96 -10.11
C ARG A 119 12.28 -9.47 -10.81
N GLN A 120 12.94 -10.28 -11.61
CA GLN A 120 14.09 -9.87 -12.42
C GLN A 120 13.76 -8.80 -13.48
N GLN A 121 12.49 -8.69 -13.88
CA GLN A 121 12.04 -7.75 -14.90
C GLN A 121 11.56 -6.43 -14.30
N ILE A 122 11.55 -6.30 -12.97
CA ILE A 122 11.10 -5.11 -12.26
C ILE A 122 12.25 -4.09 -12.26
N ASP A 123 11.97 -2.88 -12.73
CA ASP A 123 12.96 -1.79 -12.76
C ASP A 123 13.23 -1.27 -11.34
N GLU A 124 14.47 -1.44 -10.90
CA GLU A 124 14.91 -1.08 -9.54
C GLU A 124 14.77 0.40 -9.20
N LYS A 125 14.79 1.29 -10.21
CA LYS A 125 14.64 2.73 -10.01
C LYS A 125 13.31 3.12 -9.33
N TYR A 126 12.27 2.29 -9.45
CA TYR A 126 10.97 2.54 -8.82
C TYR A 126 10.84 1.97 -7.40
N MET A 127 11.90 1.33 -6.88
CA MET A 127 11.97 0.77 -5.53
C MET A 127 10.77 -0.10 -5.15
N VAL A 128 10.36 -0.98 -6.05
CA VAL A 128 9.17 -1.81 -5.91
C VAL A 128 9.26 -2.76 -4.73
N ARG A 129 8.14 -2.92 -4.01
CA ARG A 129 7.94 -3.98 -3.01
C ARG A 129 6.65 -4.73 -3.32
N ILE A 130 6.73 -6.05 -3.27
CA ILE A 130 5.59 -6.96 -3.45
C ILE A 130 5.79 -8.09 -2.45
N ASN A 131 4.81 -8.32 -1.56
CA ASN A 131 4.92 -9.31 -0.49
C ASN A 131 3.63 -10.16 -0.41
N PRO A 132 3.52 -11.24 -1.22
CA PRO A 132 2.35 -12.11 -1.19
C PRO A 132 2.30 -12.94 0.10
N VAL A 133 1.13 -13.00 0.70
CA VAL A 133 0.83 -13.83 1.88
C VAL A 133 -0.47 -14.60 1.69
N ILE A 134 -0.55 -15.80 2.26
CA ILE A 134 -1.80 -16.58 2.27
C ILE A 134 -2.72 -15.97 3.34
N LEU A 135 -3.92 -15.56 2.93
CA LEU A 135 -4.95 -15.00 3.81
C LEU A 135 -6.00 -16.03 4.22
N ASP A 136 -6.27 -17.01 3.34
CA ASP A 136 -7.27 -18.06 3.58
C ASP A 136 -6.87 -19.34 2.83
N ALA A 137 -6.91 -20.48 3.54
CA ALA A 137 -6.60 -21.80 3.00
C ALA A 137 -7.35 -22.88 3.80
N PRO A 138 -7.81 -23.98 3.14
CA PRO A 138 -8.35 -25.15 3.83
C PRO A 138 -7.28 -25.87 4.65
N MET A 139 -7.67 -26.47 5.78
CA MET A 139 -6.74 -27.12 6.71
C MET A 139 -6.67 -28.65 6.60
N GLY A 140 -7.45 -29.30 5.71
CA GLY A 140 -7.50 -30.75 5.57
C GLY A 140 -6.44 -31.29 4.58
N THR A 141 -5.63 -32.26 4.99
CA THR A 141 -4.61 -32.89 4.15
C THR A 141 -5.14 -33.97 3.21
N ASN A 142 -6.34 -34.47 3.48
CA ASN A 142 -6.99 -35.55 2.71
C ASN A 142 -7.94 -35.02 1.61
N VAL A 143 -8.07 -33.71 1.48
CA VAL A 143 -8.92 -33.06 0.47
C VAL A 143 -8.06 -32.15 -0.39
N ILE A 144 -8.24 -32.23 -1.72
CA ILE A 144 -7.65 -31.28 -2.66
C ILE A 144 -8.32 -29.91 -2.44
N PRO A 145 -7.56 -28.86 -2.11
CA PRO A 145 -8.12 -27.54 -1.82
C PRO A 145 -8.74 -26.92 -3.08
N ASP A 146 -9.96 -26.48 -2.94
CA ASP A 146 -10.76 -25.83 -4.00
C ASP A 146 -10.65 -24.29 -3.96
N LYS A 147 -10.07 -23.73 -2.89
CA LYS A 147 -9.92 -22.28 -2.76
C LYS A 147 -8.68 -21.92 -1.97
N ILE A 148 -7.89 -20.98 -2.48
CA ILE A 148 -6.80 -20.31 -1.76
C ILE A 148 -6.90 -18.82 -1.99
N LYS A 149 -6.85 -18.01 -0.93
CA LYS A 149 -6.79 -16.55 -1.03
C LYS A 149 -5.39 -16.07 -0.70
N ILE A 150 -4.78 -15.33 -1.64
CA ILE A 150 -3.51 -14.61 -1.45
C ILE A 150 -3.79 -13.12 -1.44
N GLY A 151 -3.18 -12.41 -0.51
CA GLY A 151 -3.12 -10.95 -0.49
C GLY A 151 -1.70 -10.47 -0.65
N THR A 152 -1.53 -9.33 -1.32
CA THR A 152 -0.27 -8.61 -1.41
C THR A 152 -0.53 -7.13 -1.55
N ASP A 153 0.44 -6.31 -1.17
CA ASP A 153 0.52 -4.92 -1.64
C ASP A 153 1.58 -4.81 -2.75
N ILE A 154 1.35 -3.86 -3.65
CA ILE A 154 2.33 -3.41 -4.62
C ILE A 154 2.70 -1.99 -4.24
N ARG A 155 3.97 -1.74 -3.95
CA ARG A 155 4.52 -0.41 -3.64
C ARG A 155 5.46 0.03 -4.73
N ALA A 156 5.36 1.31 -5.13
CA ALA A 156 6.27 1.90 -6.10
C ALA A 156 6.29 3.44 -5.96
N HIS A 157 7.36 4.07 -6.50
CA HIS A 157 7.50 5.53 -6.53
C HIS A 157 6.87 6.19 -7.77
N SER A 158 6.22 5.41 -8.66
CA SER A 158 5.45 5.90 -9.80
C SER A 158 4.09 5.24 -9.84
N VAL A 159 3.05 6.05 -10.05
CA VAL A 159 1.66 5.59 -10.18
C VAL A 159 1.53 4.74 -11.45
N GLU A 160 2.07 5.21 -12.57
CA GLU A 160 1.98 4.54 -13.85
C GLU A 160 2.63 3.15 -13.79
N TYR A 161 3.81 3.08 -13.19
CA TYR A 161 4.51 1.80 -13.05
C TYR A 161 3.83 0.86 -12.06
N MET A 162 3.25 1.39 -10.98
CA MET A 162 2.45 0.61 -10.03
C MET A 162 1.23 -0.02 -10.70
N LEU A 163 0.55 0.72 -11.58
CA LEU A 163 -0.59 0.22 -12.35
C LEU A 163 -0.16 -0.81 -13.39
N GLU A 164 0.95 -0.57 -14.10
CA GLU A 164 1.53 -1.56 -15.01
C GLU A 164 1.84 -2.88 -14.29
N LEU A 165 2.50 -2.81 -13.13
CA LEU A 165 2.79 -3.99 -12.32
C LEU A 165 1.51 -4.69 -11.85
N SER A 166 0.47 -3.94 -11.49
CA SER A 166 -0.84 -4.50 -11.12
C SER A 166 -1.41 -5.36 -12.26
N GLU A 167 -1.42 -4.86 -13.49
CA GLU A 167 -1.91 -5.59 -14.67
C GLU A 167 -1.04 -6.82 -14.98
N ARG A 168 0.28 -6.72 -14.81
CA ARG A 168 1.21 -7.84 -15.00
C ARG A 168 0.96 -8.95 -13.98
N LEU A 169 0.75 -8.61 -12.71
CA LEU A 169 0.42 -9.58 -11.68
C LEU A 169 -0.94 -10.26 -11.95
N ASP A 170 -1.93 -9.51 -12.42
CA ASP A 170 -3.23 -10.05 -12.82
C ASP A 170 -3.10 -11.06 -13.96
N THR A 171 -2.30 -10.74 -14.96
CA THR A 171 -1.98 -11.65 -16.07
C THR A 171 -1.29 -12.91 -15.57
N ILE A 172 -0.30 -12.80 -14.68
CA ILE A 172 0.39 -13.97 -14.10
C ILE A 172 -0.61 -14.84 -13.34
N ALA A 173 -1.50 -14.24 -12.53
CA ALA A 173 -2.50 -14.99 -11.77
C ALA A 173 -3.49 -15.73 -12.69
N GLN A 174 -4.01 -15.05 -13.70
CA GLN A 174 -4.93 -15.63 -14.69
C GLN A 174 -4.29 -16.76 -15.49
N CYS A 175 -3.06 -16.57 -15.96
CA CYS A 175 -2.33 -17.60 -16.70
C CYS A 175 -2.02 -18.80 -15.80
N SER A 176 -1.64 -18.60 -14.55
CA SER A 176 -1.40 -19.68 -13.59
C SER A 176 -2.67 -20.50 -13.32
N ALA A 177 -3.80 -19.84 -13.17
CA ALA A 177 -5.09 -20.52 -12.99
C ALA A 177 -5.47 -21.34 -14.22
N LYS A 178 -5.42 -20.75 -15.40
CA LYS A 178 -5.73 -21.42 -16.68
C LYS A 178 -4.80 -22.62 -16.96
N ALA A 179 -3.50 -22.49 -16.66
CA ALA A 179 -2.52 -23.53 -16.88
C ALA A 179 -2.85 -24.83 -16.14
N LEU A 180 -3.51 -24.74 -14.98
CA LEU A 180 -3.87 -25.88 -14.15
C LEU A 180 -5.38 -26.18 -14.13
N GLY A 181 -6.14 -25.58 -15.07
CA GLY A 181 -7.57 -25.83 -15.26
C GLY A 181 -8.52 -25.21 -14.24
N GLY A 182 -8.01 -24.27 -13.43
CA GLY A 182 -8.82 -23.52 -12.46
C GLY A 182 -9.13 -22.10 -12.90
N ASP A 183 -9.56 -21.28 -11.94
CA ASP A 183 -9.91 -19.88 -12.16
C ASP A 183 -9.36 -18.99 -11.04
N VAL A 184 -9.43 -17.67 -11.21
CA VAL A 184 -9.03 -16.68 -10.20
C VAL A 184 -9.99 -15.49 -10.17
N LYS A 185 -10.43 -15.11 -8.98
CA LYS A 185 -11.08 -13.83 -8.72
C LYS A 185 -10.04 -12.84 -8.24
N ILE A 186 -10.03 -11.64 -8.83
CA ILE A 186 -9.06 -10.59 -8.57
C ILE A 186 -9.80 -9.39 -8.00
N GLU A 187 -9.33 -8.90 -6.87
CA GLU A 187 -9.79 -7.66 -6.24
C GLU A 187 -8.60 -6.70 -6.11
N THR A 188 -8.81 -5.44 -6.46
CA THR A 188 -7.81 -4.38 -6.32
C THR A 188 -8.40 -3.26 -5.48
N GLU A 189 -7.65 -2.81 -4.49
CA GLU A 189 -8.03 -1.67 -3.65
C GLU A 189 -6.88 -0.66 -3.64
N MET A 190 -7.17 0.58 -4.04
CA MET A 190 -6.18 1.66 -4.03
C MET A 190 -5.90 2.08 -2.58
N GLY A 191 -4.62 2.14 -2.24
CA GLY A 191 -4.12 2.75 -1.01
C GLY A 191 -3.78 4.22 -1.21
N TYR A 192 -2.55 4.61 -0.90
CA TYR A 192 -2.04 5.96 -1.14
C TYR A 192 -1.25 6.05 -2.44
N LEU A 193 -1.29 7.22 -3.06
CA LEU A 193 -0.40 7.55 -4.18
C LEU A 193 1.02 7.86 -3.68
N PRO A 194 2.05 7.82 -4.54
CA PRO A 194 3.38 8.30 -4.18
C PRO A 194 3.32 9.77 -3.74
N PHE A 195 3.98 10.09 -2.63
CA PHE A 195 3.95 11.43 -2.08
C PHE A 195 4.93 12.35 -2.79
N LEU A 196 4.42 13.43 -3.39
CA LEU A 196 5.18 14.49 -4.04
C LEU A 196 5.28 15.69 -3.10
N GLN A 197 6.46 15.87 -2.48
CA GLN A 197 6.68 16.97 -1.56
C GLN A 197 6.95 18.29 -2.30
N SER A 198 6.50 19.40 -1.70
CA SER A 198 6.84 20.74 -2.17
C SER A 198 8.27 21.10 -1.74
N HIS A 199 9.18 21.21 -2.71
CA HIS A 199 10.56 21.67 -2.44
C HIS A 199 10.61 23.07 -1.82
N TYR A 200 9.65 23.94 -2.15
CA TYR A 200 9.54 25.27 -1.55
C TYR A 200 9.26 25.18 -0.05
N LEU A 201 8.25 24.40 0.35
CA LEU A 201 7.91 24.19 1.76
C LEU A 201 9.05 23.47 2.51
N SER A 202 9.67 22.48 1.91
CA SER A 202 10.82 21.79 2.50
C SER A 202 11.99 22.73 2.77
N ASN A 203 12.28 23.66 1.84
CA ASN A 203 13.29 24.68 2.04
C ASN A 203 12.93 25.62 3.19
N PHE A 204 11.67 26.04 3.27
CA PHE A 204 11.20 26.89 4.36
C PHE A 204 11.35 26.18 5.72
N VAL A 205 10.95 24.93 5.81
CA VAL A 205 11.13 24.11 7.03
C VAL A 205 12.62 23.98 7.38
N ARG A 206 13.49 23.70 6.42
CA ARG A 206 14.95 23.62 6.64
C ARG A 206 15.50 24.91 7.25
N GLU A 207 15.17 26.06 6.66
CA GLU A 207 15.63 27.35 7.19
C GLU A 207 15.12 27.62 8.59
N THR A 208 13.87 27.25 8.90
CA THR A 208 13.29 27.38 10.23
C THR A 208 14.07 26.55 11.26
N PHE A 209 14.42 25.31 10.93
CA PHE A 209 15.13 24.42 11.85
C PHE A 209 16.56 24.85 12.16
N LYS A 210 17.18 25.73 11.37
CA LYS A 210 18.48 26.34 11.74
C LYS A 210 18.43 27.12 13.06
N ASN A 211 17.25 27.53 13.48
CA ASN A 211 17.04 28.24 14.75
C ASN A 211 16.85 27.29 15.95
N PHE A 212 16.91 25.97 15.73
CA PHE A 212 16.71 24.94 16.76
C PHE A 212 18.01 24.12 16.91
N PRO A 213 18.92 24.55 17.80
CA PRO A 213 20.24 23.91 17.94
C PRO A 213 20.18 22.47 18.46
N GLU A 214 19.03 22.05 19.00
CA GLU A 214 18.78 20.68 19.40
C GLU A 214 18.57 19.72 18.22
N ILE A 215 18.33 20.23 17.00
CA ILE A 215 18.28 19.42 15.78
C ILE A 215 19.70 19.31 15.21
N GLU A 216 20.32 18.16 15.45
CA GLU A 216 21.73 17.93 15.13
C GLU A 216 21.98 17.55 13.67
N TYR A 217 20.94 17.06 12.97
CA TYR A 217 21.10 16.53 11.63
C TYR A 217 19.79 16.68 10.81
N CYS A 218 19.97 17.17 9.58
CA CYS A 218 18.90 17.21 8.60
C CYS A 218 19.27 16.29 7.42
N LYS A 219 18.51 15.21 7.25
CA LYS A 219 18.64 14.29 6.12
C LYS A 219 17.64 14.69 5.05
N GLU A 220 18.02 14.52 3.79
CA GLU A 220 17.19 14.91 2.65
C GLU A 220 17.19 13.87 1.55
N ASN A 221 16.08 13.86 0.79
CA ASN A 221 15.94 13.07 -0.42
C ASN A 221 16.17 11.56 -0.22
N SER A 222 15.88 11.05 0.95
CA SER A 222 15.99 9.61 1.18
C SER A 222 14.85 8.88 0.48
N PRO A 223 15.17 7.93 -0.40
CA PRO A 223 14.14 7.07 -0.96
C PRO A 223 13.66 6.08 0.11
N VAL A 224 12.38 6.06 0.39
CA VAL A 224 11.75 5.15 1.34
C VAL A 224 10.69 4.32 0.62
N SER A 225 10.78 3.00 0.77
CA SER A 225 9.75 2.09 0.20
C SER A 225 8.48 2.00 1.05
N ALA A 226 8.45 2.68 2.20
CA ALA A 226 7.22 2.86 2.95
C ALA A 226 6.29 3.83 2.22
N ALA A 227 5.00 3.57 2.27
CA ALA A 227 4.01 4.52 1.82
C ALA A 227 3.84 5.61 2.87
N GLY A 228 3.65 6.83 2.41
CA GLY A 228 3.35 7.96 3.30
C GLY A 228 1.85 8.12 3.49
N ASP A 229 1.51 8.77 4.59
CA ASP A 229 0.12 9.00 4.99
C ASP A 229 -0.58 10.09 4.19
N ILE A 230 0.09 10.73 3.26
CA ILE A 230 -0.36 11.93 2.54
C ILE A 230 -0.12 11.82 1.03
N GLY A 231 0.07 10.63 0.52
CA GLY A 231 0.17 10.40 -0.92
C GLY A 231 -1.17 10.41 -1.65
#